data_5eec86a60c247c7df7b1cf4413bde917
#
_entry.id   5eec86a60c247c7df7b1cf4413bde917
#
_cell.length_a   1.000
_cell.length_b   1.000
_cell.length_c   1.000
_cell.angle_alpha   90.00
_cell.angle_beta   90.00
_cell.angle_gamma   90.00
#
_symmetry.space_group_name_H-M   'P 1'
#
loop_
_entity.id
_entity.type
_entity.pdbx_description
1 polymer ?
#
loop_
_entity_poly.entity_id
_entity_poly.type
_entity_poly.pdbx_seq_one_letter_code
_entity_poly.pdbx_strand_id
1 'polypeptide(L)' 'MGRKKINIARISDERNRQVTFTKRKFGLMKKAYELSVLCDCEIAVIIFNSHNKLFQYASTDMDRVSDRFSRFNVSMF' A
#
# COMPACT_ATOMS: atom_id res chain seq x y z
N MET A 1 3.67 18.15 -21.31
CA MET A 1 2.42 17.80 -20.77
C MET A 1 2.18 18.32 -19.37
N GLY A 2 1.18 19.10 -19.26
CA GLY A 2 0.86 19.68 -17.98
C GLY A 2 0.20 18.66 -17.07
N ARG A 3 0.75 18.48 -15.89
CA ARG A 3 0.15 17.63 -14.91
C ARG A 3 -0.28 18.49 -13.74
N LYS A 4 -1.51 18.31 -13.32
CA LYS A 4 -1.99 19.04 -12.16
C LYS A 4 -1.21 18.64 -10.94
N LYS A 5 -0.74 19.61 -10.21
CA LYS A 5 -0.19 19.34 -8.90
C LYS A 5 -1.31 18.96 -7.96
N ILE A 6 -1.15 17.84 -7.31
CA ILE A 6 -2.09 17.41 -6.29
C ILE A 6 -1.60 17.92 -4.96
N ASN A 7 -2.46 18.66 -4.29
CA ASN A 7 -2.15 19.17 -2.99
C ASN A 7 -2.37 18.05 -1.96
N ILE A 8 -1.28 17.47 -1.49
CA ILE A 8 -1.36 16.36 -0.55
C ILE A 8 -1.44 16.92 0.86
N ALA A 9 -2.62 16.84 1.43
CA ALA A 9 -2.86 17.31 2.77
C ALA A 9 -3.81 16.37 3.48
N ARG A 10 -3.74 16.34 4.81
CA ARG A 10 -4.61 15.46 5.59
C ARG A 10 -6.07 15.87 5.40
N ILE A 11 -6.91 14.87 5.16
CA ILE A 11 -8.35 15.10 5.07
C ILE A 11 -8.87 15.24 6.50
N SER A 12 -9.44 16.40 6.82
CA SER A 12 -9.84 16.69 8.19
C SER A 12 -11.18 16.06 8.57
N ASP A 13 -12.07 15.90 7.61
CA ASP A 13 -13.37 15.29 7.88
C ASP A 13 -13.21 13.78 7.99
N GLU A 14 -13.60 13.24 9.15
CA GLU A 14 -13.33 11.84 9.42
C GLU A 14 -14.08 10.89 8.48
N ARG A 15 -15.35 11.19 8.17
CA ARG A 15 -16.11 10.35 7.27
C ARG A 15 -15.49 10.35 5.87
N ASN A 16 -15.14 11.51 5.40
CA ASN A 16 -14.50 11.65 4.10
C ASN A 16 -13.15 10.93 4.09
N ARG A 17 -12.40 11.03 5.18
CA ARG A 17 -11.12 10.38 5.29
C ARG A 17 -11.26 8.87 5.20
N GLN A 18 -12.30 8.31 5.85
CA GLN A 18 -12.52 6.87 5.82
C GLN A 18 -12.94 6.37 4.44
N VAL A 19 -13.81 7.12 3.78
CA VAL A 19 -14.25 6.77 2.44
C VAL A 19 -13.06 6.80 1.48
N THR A 20 -12.25 7.84 1.58
CA THR A 20 -11.07 7.97 0.74
C THR A 20 -10.06 6.86 1.03
N PHE A 21 -9.87 6.54 2.30
CA PHE A 21 -8.95 5.46 2.68
C PHE A 21 -9.37 4.14 2.04
N THR A 22 -10.65 3.80 2.12
CA THR A 22 -11.13 2.54 1.56
C THR A 22 -10.92 2.49 0.05
N LYS A 23 -11.26 3.57 -0.65
CA LYS A 23 -11.12 3.60 -2.11
C LYS A 23 -9.66 3.52 -2.53
N ARG A 24 -8.82 4.31 -1.89
CA ARG A 24 -7.41 4.35 -2.26
C ARG A 24 -6.69 3.07 -1.87
N LYS A 25 -7.07 2.49 -0.74
CA LYS A 25 -6.50 1.21 -0.33
C LYS A 25 -6.80 0.14 -1.38
N PHE A 26 -8.05 0.10 -1.84
CA PHE A 26 -8.44 -0.87 -2.85
C PHE A 26 -7.63 -0.68 -4.13
N GLY A 27 -7.48 0.56 -4.56
CA GLY A 27 -6.67 0.86 -5.74
C GLY A 27 -5.22 0.49 -5.57
N LEU A 28 -4.67 0.72 -4.37
CA LEU A 28 -3.28 0.36 -4.08
C LEU A 28 -3.07 -1.15 -4.16
N MET A 29 -4.00 -1.91 -3.56
CA MET A 29 -3.90 -3.36 -3.60
C MET A 29 -4.00 -3.90 -5.03
N LYS A 30 -4.88 -3.30 -5.82
CA LYS A 30 -5.03 -3.69 -7.21
C LYS A 30 -3.75 -3.42 -7.99
N LYS A 31 -3.15 -2.26 -7.78
CA LYS A 31 -1.90 -1.92 -8.45
C LYS A 31 -0.77 -2.82 -8.00
N ALA A 32 -0.75 -3.18 -6.72
CA ALA A 32 0.27 -4.10 -6.22
C ALA A 32 0.13 -5.47 -6.89
N TYR A 33 -1.10 -5.95 -7.03
CA TYR A 33 -1.34 -7.20 -7.71
C TYR A 33 -0.87 -7.14 -9.17
N GLU A 34 -1.24 -6.07 -9.87
CA GLU A 34 -0.86 -5.92 -11.27
C GLU A 34 0.64 -5.92 -11.43
N LEU A 35 1.32 -5.19 -10.56
CA LEU A 35 2.77 -5.11 -10.62
C LEU A 35 3.41 -6.48 -10.40
N SER A 36 2.87 -7.25 -9.45
CA SER A 36 3.43 -8.57 -9.16
C SER A 36 3.30 -9.50 -10.37
N VAL A 37 2.20 -9.40 -11.10
CA VAL A 37 1.98 -10.25 -12.28
C VAL A 37 2.78 -9.73 -13.47
N LEU A 38 2.67 -8.45 -13.75
CA LEU A 38 3.28 -7.88 -14.94
C LEU A 38 4.80 -7.94 -14.89
N CYS A 39 5.36 -7.76 -13.71
CA CYS A 39 6.80 -7.66 -13.56
C CYS A 39 7.41 -8.85 -12.82
N ASP A 40 6.61 -9.89 -12.58
CA ASP A 40 7.08 -11.12 -11.97
C ASP A 40 7.84 -10.84 -10.67
N CYS A 41 7.18 -10.19 -9.73
CA CYS A 41 7.81 -9.85 -8.47
C CYS A 41 6.90 -10.18 -7.31
N GLU A 42 7.47 -10.24 -6.13
CA GLU A 42 6.72 -10.47 -4.90
C GLU A 42 6.53 -9.14 -4.17
N ILE A 43 5.30 -8.90 -3.74
CA ILE A 43 4.94 -7.64 -3.13
C ILE A 43 4.15 -7.90 -1.87
N ALA A 44 4.44 -7.14 -0.83
CA ALA A 44 3.62 -7.10 0.36
C ALA A 44 3.31 -5.65 0.69
N VAL A 45 2.08 -5.41 1.11
CA VAL A 45 1.63 -4.08 1.53
C VAL A 45 1.10 -4.21 2.95
N ILE A 46 1.58 -3.36 3.83
CA ILE A 46 1.14 -3.34 5.22
C ILE A 46 0.74 -1.91 5.54
N ILE A 47 -0.48 -1.76 6.04
CA ILE A 47 -1.00 -0.44 6.39
C ILE A 47 -1.55 -0.49 7.80
N PHE A 48 -1.14 0.49 8.62
CA PHE A 48 -1.79 0.73 9.90
C PHE A 48 -2.54 2.05 9.80
N ASN A 49 -3.84 2.03 10.06
CA ASN A 49 -4.56 3.29 10.05
C ASN A 49 -4.37 4.01 11.39
N SER A 50 -5.02 5.17 11.53
CA SER A 50 -4.85 5.98 12.75
C SER A 50 -5.45 5.31 13.98
N HIS A 51 -6.25 4.27 13.81
CA HIS A 51 -6.81 3.50 14.92
C HIS A 51 -6.03 2.22 15.18
N ASN A 52 -4.83 2.11 14.61
CA ASN A 52 -3.96 0.95 14.74
C ASN A 52 -4.55 -0.34 14.17
N LYS A 53 -5.48 -0.20 13.26
CA LYS A 53 -6.01 -1.36 12.58
C LYS A 53 -5.09 -1.75 11.44
N LEU A 54 -4.78 -3.03 11.36
CA LEU A 54 -3.86 -3.56 10.36
C LEU A 54 -4.61 -4.02 9.13
N PHE A 55 -4.11 -3.60 7.96
CA PHE A 55 -4.55 -4.11 6.68
C PHE A 55 -3.32 -4.61 5.95
N GLN A 56 -3.40 -5.80 5.36
CA GLN A 56 -2.25 -6.34 4.69
C GLN A 56 -2.65 -7.12 3.46
N TYR A 57 -1.74 -7.15 2.52
CA TYR A 57 -1.91 -7.88 1.28
C TYR A 57 -0.55 -8.40 0.84
N ALA A 58 -0.50 -9.63 0.38
CA ALA A 58 0.72 -10.19 -0.20
C ALA A 58 0.36 -10.88 -1.50
N SER A 59 1.22 -10.72 -2.48
CA SER A 59 1.02 -11.35 -3.79
C SER A 59 1.21 -12.85 -3.73
N THR A 60 1.96 -13.32 -2.74
CA THR A 60 2.12 -14.74 -2.47
C THR A 60 1.77 -14.98 -1.01
N ASP A 61 2.60 -15.68 -0.29
CA ASP A 61 2.40 -15.93 1.13
C ASP A 61 3.04 -14.78 1.92
N MET A 62 2.26 -14.15 2.79
CA MET A 62 2.78 -13.02 3.58
C MET A 62 3.98 -13.46 4.43
N ASP A 63 3.94 -14.65 5.00
CA ASP A 63 5.07 -15.13 5.80
C ASP A 63 6.34 -15.23 4.97
N ARG A 64 6.20 -15.69 3.73
CA ARG A 64 7.35 -15.80 2.83
C ARG A 64 7.93 -14.44 2.50
N VAL A 65 7.06 -13.47 2.20
CA VAL A 65 7.54 -12.13 1.85
C VAL A 65 8.15 -11.45 3.06
N SER A 66 7.54 -11.61 4.23
CA SER A 66 8.06 -11.05 5.46
C SER A 66 9.42 -11.64 5.81
N ASP A 67 9.59 -12.94 5.59
CA ASP A 67 10.86 -13.60 5.84
C ASP A 67 11.94 -13.04 4.93
N ARG A 68 11.63 -12.83 3.66
CA ARG A 68 12.58 -12.22 2.74
C ARG A 68 12.93 -10.81 3.18
N PHE A 69 11.94 -10.05 3.60
CA PHE A 69 12.16 -8.68 4.04
C PHE A 69 13.15 -8.64 5.21
N SER A 70 12.98 -9.53 6.18
CA SER A 70 13.85 -9.51 7.35
C SER A 70 15.25 -10.01 7.04
N ARG A 71 15.45 -10.74 5.94
CA ARG A 71 16.77 -11.20 5.53
C ARG A 71 17.57 -10.15 4.78
N PHE A 72 16.90 -9.18 4.21
CA PHE A 72 17.59 -8.17 3.42
C PHE A 72 17.74 -6.90 4.21
N ASN A 73 18.90 -6.27 4.04
CA ASN A 73 19.14 -4.96 4.62
C ASN A 73 18.49 -3.94 3.70
N VAL A 74 17.28 -3.55 4.04
CA VAL A 74 16.49 -2.71 3.16
C VAL A 74 16.81 -1.26 3.41
N SER A 75 17.18 -0.58 2.34
CA SER A 75 17.35 0.86 2.37
C SER A 75 16.04 1.48 1.91
N MET A 76 15.48 2.36 2.74
CA MET A 76 14.23 3.03 2.39
C MET A 76 14.57 4.30 1.65
N PHE A 77 14.57 4.25 0.35
CA PHE A 77 14.80 5.40 -0.53
C PHE A 77 16.02 6.21 -0.21
#